data_53859cb6a260eba5c7bcfd2b508b8b6a
#
_entry.id   53859cb6a260eba5c7bcfd2b508b8b6a
#
_cell.length_a   1.000
_cell.length_b   1.000
_cell.length_c   1.000
_cell.angle_alpha   90.00
_cell.angle_beta   90.00
_cell.angle_gamma   90.00
#
_symmetry.space_group_name_H-M   'P 1'
#
loop_
_entity.id
_entity.type
_entity.pdbx_description
1 polymer ?
#
loop_
_entity_poly.entity_id
_entity_poly.type
_entity_poly.pdbx_seq_one_letter_code
_entity_poly.pdbx_strand_id
1 'polypeptide(L)'
;LRNMDYSTIYDEIEKNHNYNVKLPDGGIIQLMYRFNRTGTELISHRLGYYPSPSYELYQNDPELYDVDYIYGDILNKSVLPVIIRADYNRDPEESELHHPYSHITLGGYKNCRIPVDRPISPMKFVKFIMEHFYYVPSSQLEFNFEIEGIVAFEEHIAEKDINKSRIIV
;
A
#
# COMPACT_ATOMS: atom_id res chain seq x y z
N LEU A 1 -15.41 -7.37 -5.72
CA LEU A 1 -14.99 -7.06 -4.34
C LEU A 1 -15.77 -5.89 -3.68
N ARG A 2 -16.71 -5.23 -4.41
CA ARG A 2 -17.62 -4.25 -3.80
C ARG A 2 -18.62 -4.98 -2.91
N ASN A 3 -18.73 -4.62 -1.64
CA ASN A 3 -19.62 -5.19 -0.61
C ASN A 3 -19.17 -6.53 0.02
N MET A 4 -17.89 -6.87 -0.01
CA MET A 4 -17.37 -8.01 0.75
C MET A 4 -16.73 -7.50 2.04
N ASP A 5 -16.85 -8.27 3.10
CA ASP A 5 -16.14 -8.00 4.35
C ASP A 5 -14.62 -8.10 4.14
N TYR A 6 -13.88 -7.32 4.90
CA TYR A 6 -12.43 -7.26 4.76
C TYR A 6 -11.75 -8.63 4.90
N SER A 7 -12.17 -9.42 5.88
CA SER A 7 -11.65 -10.79 6.06
C SER A 7 -11.81 -11.64 4.80
N THR A 8 -12.98 -11.58 4.18
CA THR A 8 -13.24 -12.29 2.91
C THR A 8 -12.33 -11.81 1.77
N ILE A 9 -12.09 -10.50 1.68
CA ILE A 9 -11.16 -9.94 0.68
C ILE A 9 -9.74 -10.44 0.93
N TYR A 10 -9.30 -10.42 2.19
CA TYR A 10 -7.98 -10.88 2.59
C TYR A 10 -7.80 -12.37 2.27
N ASP A 11 -8.77 -13.21 2.67
CA ASP A 11 -8.76 -14.66 2.43
C ASP A 11 -8.71 -14.99 0.93
N GLU A 12 -9.43 -14.24 0.09
CA GLU A 12 -9.38 -14.41 -1.36
C GLU A 12 -8.02 -14.02 -1.95
N ILE A 13 -7.39 -12.95 -1.45
CA ILE A 13 -6.04 -12.55 -1.86
C ILE A 13 -5.04 -13.65 -1.46
N GLU A 14 -5.12 -14.14 -0.23
CA GLU A 14 -4.23 -15.17 0.29
C GLU A 14 -4.41 -16.50 -0.43
N LYS A 15 -5.61 -16.99 -0.54
CA LYS A 15 -5.96 -18.27 -1.19
C LYS A 15 -5.52 -18.34 -2.64
N ASN A 16 -5.67 -17.24 -3.36
CA ASN A 16 -5.31 -17.17 -4.78
C ASN A 16 -3.84 -16.75 -5.00
N HIS A 17 -3.06 -16.57 -3.94
CA HIS A 17 -1.67 -16.08 -3.99
C HIS A 17 -1.53 -14.77 -4.79
N ASN A 18 -2.54 -13.89 -4.74
CA ASN A 18 -2.55 -12.60 -5.42
C ASN A 18 -1.79 -11.53 -4.63
N TYR A 19 -0.56 -11.84 -4.23
CA TYR A 19 0.34 -10.95 -3.51
C TYR A 19 1.80 -11.21 -3.87
N ASN A 20 2.66 -10.26 -3.55
CA ASN A 20 4.10 -10.37 -3.80
C ASN A 20 4.89 -10.66 -2.52
N VAL A 21 4.44 -10.12 -1.39
CA VAL A 21 5.10 -10.32 -0.10
C VAL A 21 4.04 -10.63 0.95
N LYS A 22 4.32 -11.62 1.80
CA LYS A 22 3.58 -11.87 3.03
C LYS A 22 4.53 -11.67 4.19
N LEU A 23 4.14 -10.79 5.12
CA LEU A 23 4.90 -10.45 6.30
C LEU A 23 4.66 -11.48 7.42
N PRO A 24 5.56 -11.60 8.42
CA PRO A 24 5.45 -12.60 9.48
C PRO A 24 4.16 -12.51 10.30
N ASP A 25 3.62 -11.30 10.51
CA ASP A 25 2.34 -11.05 11.18
C ASP A 25 1.11 -11.35 10.30
N GLY A 26 1.34 -11.86 9.09
CA GLY A 26 0.29 -12.10 8.11
C GLY A 26 -0.07 -10.88 7.25
N GLY A 27 0.54 -9.72 7.46
CA GLY A 27 0.36 -8.58 6.56
C GLY A 27 0.75 -8.92 5.12
N ILE A 28 -0.02 -8.45 4.15
CA ILE A 28 0.17 -8.76 2.72
C ILE A 28 0.50 -7.48 1.95
N ILE A 29 1.54 -7.53 1.10
CA ILE A 29 1.86 -6.48 0.14
C ILE A 29 1.61 -6.99 -1.27
N GLN A 30 0.82 -6.24 -2.04
CA GLN A 30 0.50 -6.48 -3.43
C GLN A 30 1.09 -5.38 -4.30
N LEU A 31 1.81 -5.76 -5.37
CA LEU A 31 2.49 -4.85 -6.29
C LEU A 31 2.11 -5.23 -7.72
N MET A 32 1.12 -4.58 -8.29
CA MET A 32 0.63 -4.86 -9.64
C MET A 32 0.94 -3.69 -10.56
N TYR A 33 1.72 -3.94 -11.61
CA TYR A 33 2.08 -2.96 -12.62
C TYR A 33 1.69 -3.46 -14.01
N ARG A 34 1.16 -2.57 -14.83
CA ARG A 34 0.85 -2.83 -16.23
C ARG A 34 1.57 -1.82 -17.10
N PHE A 35 2.42 -2.33 -17.98
CA PHE A 35 3.12 -1.56 -18.97
C PHE A 35 2.47 -1.69 -20.35
N ASN A 36 2.83 -0.80 -21.26
CA ASN A 36 2.49 -0.94 -22.68
C ASN A 36 3.17 -2.19 -23.29
N ARG A 37 2.86 -2.51 -24.54
CA ARG A 37 3.40 -3.70 -25.23
C ARG A 37 4.92 -3.72 -25.32
N THR A 38 5.56 -2.56 -25.38
CA THR A 38 7.02 -2.44 -25.47
C THR A 38 7.71 -2.46 -24.11
N GLY A 39 6.97 -2.41 -23.01
CA GLY A 39 7.51 -2.34 -21.66
C GLY A 39 8.13 -0.99 -21.29
N THR A 40 7.95 0.04 -22.12
CA THR A 40 8.61 1.34 -21.96
C THR A 40 7.80 2.35 -21.18
N GLU A 41 6.47 2.19 -21.14
CA GLU A 41 5.56 3.14 -20.49
C GLU A 41 4.65 2.43 -19.49
N LEU A 42 4.56 2.99 -18.30
CA LEU A 42 3.60 2.55 -17.30
C LEU A 42 2.19 3.01 -17.67
N ILE A 43 1.28 2.07 -17.81
CA ILE A 43 -0.14 2.34 -18.08
C ILE A 43 -0.93 2.45 -16.78
N SER A 44 -0.69 1.52 -15.85
CA SER A 44 -1.36 1.54 -14.55
C SER A 44 -0.58 0.77 -13.51
N HIS A 45 -0.79 1.12 -12.24
CA HIS A 45 -0.41 0.26 -11.13
C HIS A 45 -1.53 0.17 -10.10
N ARG A 46 -1.50 -0.90 -9.34
CA ARG A 46 -2.24 -1.06 -8.10
C ARG A 46 -1.30 -1.65 -7.06
N LEU A 47 -1.07 -0.90 -6.01
CA LEU A 47 -0.28 -1.30 -4.86
C LEU A 47 -1.22 -1.41 -3.67
N GLY A 48 -1.02 -2.41 -2.84
CA GLY A 48 -1.86 -2.61 -1.67
C GLY A 48 -1.07 -3.14 -0.49
N TYR A 49 -1.34 -2.59 0.68
CA TYR A 49 -0.99 -3.18 1.95
C TYR A 49 -2.28 -3.60 2.65
N TYR A 50 -2.35 -4.86 2.98
CA TYR A 50 -3.49 -5.50 3.61
C TYR A 50 -3.03 -6.11 4.94
N PRO A 51 -3.29 -5.46 6.09
CA PRO A 51 -3.01 -6.03 7.41
C PRO A 51 -3.75 -7.34 7.61
N SER A 52 -3.20 -8.25 8.41
CA SER A 52 -3.90 -9.49 8.73
C SER A 52 -5.19 -9.20 9.52
N PRO A 53 -6.33 -9.78 9.13
CA PRO A 53 -7.55 -9.67 9.92
C PRO A 53 -7.50 -10.52 11.21
N SER A 54 -6.53 -11.45 11.29
CA SER A 54 -6.38 -12.38 12.42
C SER A 54 -5.41 -11.87 13.48
N TYR A 55 -5.13 -10.57 13.49
CA TYR A 55 -4.18 -10.02 14.45
C TYR A 55 -4.66 -10.07 15.92
N GLU A 56 -5.88 -10.53 16.17
CA GLU A 56 -6.37 -10.88 17.51
C GLU A 56 -5.45 -11.83 18.28
N LEU A 57 -4.74 -12.72 17.58
CA LEU A 57 -3.73 -13.59 18.18
C LEU A 57 -2.62 -12.77 18.85
N TYR A 58 -2.26 -11.65 18.26
CA TYR A 58 -1.23 -10.74 18.77
C TYR A 58 -1.79 -9.80 19.83
N GLN A 59 -3.07 -9.45 19.76
CA GLN A 59 -3.74 -8.63 20.78
C GLN A 59 -3.86 -9.33 22.12
N ASN A 60 -4.00 -10.67 22.10
CA ASN A 60 -4.18 -11.47 23.32
C ASN A 60 -2.87 -11.78 24.03
N ASP A 61 -1.73 -11.56 23.36
CA ASP A 61 -0.39 -11.75 23.91
C ASP A 61 0.48 -10.51 23.68
N PRO A 62 0.33 -9.48 24.53
CA PRO A 62 1.11 -8.25 24.39
C PRO A 62 2.61 -8.46 24.54
N GLU A 63 3.05 -9.51 25.24
CA GLU A 63 4.46 -9.81 25.45
C GLU A 63 5.15 -10.23 24.14
N LEU A 64 4.39 -10.76 23.18
CA LEU A 64 4.92 -11.06 21.83
C LEU A 64 5.39 -9.79 21.11
N TYR A 65 4.74 -8.64 21.35
CA TYR A 65 5.17 -7.38 20.73
C TYR A 65 6.44 -6.83 21.36
N ASP A 66 6.67 -7.11 22.64
CA ASP A 66 7.85 -6.61 23.36
C ASP A 66 9.08 -7.51 23.12
N VAL A 67 8.88 -8.77 22.76
CA VAL A 67 9.93 -9.78 22.64
C VAL A 67 10.20 -10.16 21.18
N ASP A 68 9.18 -10.12 20.33
CA ASP A 68 9.26 -10.58 18.94
C ASP A 68 9.11 -9.40 17.97
N TYR A 69 10.25 -8.78 17.64
CA TYR A 69 10.37 -7.61 16.76
C TYR A 69 9.93 -7.84 15.30
N ILE A 70 9.36 -8.98 14.99
CA ILE A 70 8.86 -9.30 13.64
C ILE A 70 7.45 -8.78 13.37
N TYR A 71 6.77 -8.27 14.38
CA TYR A 71 5.38 -7.78 14.27
C TYR A 71 5.32 -6.28 13.96
N GLY A 72 4.22 -5.87 13.35
CA GLY A 72 3.95 -4.46 13.07
C GLY A 72 3.75 -3.61 14.35
N ASP A 73 4.00 -2.32 14.26
CA ASP A 73 3.89 -1.36 15.37
C ASP A 73 2.42 -1.01 15.63
N ILE A 74 1.69 -1.84 16.37
CA ILE A 74 0.26 -1.64 16.66
C ILE A 74 0.09 -1.09 18.09
N LEU A 75 -0.31 0.18 18.18
CA LEU A 75 -0.50 0.87 19.47
C LEU A 75 -1.84 0.59 20.14
N ASN A 76 -2.89 0.38 19.37
CA ASN A 76 -4.25 0.21 19.90
C ASN A 76 -4.87 -1.08 19.39
N LYS A 77 -5.08 -2.01 20.32
CA LYS A 77 -5.60 -3.34 20.03
C LYS A 77 -7.09 -3.37 19.69
N SER A 78 -7.80 -2.29 19.94
CA SER A 78 -9.24 -2.18 19.66
C SER A 78 -9.56 -1.60 18.30
N VAL A 79 -8.53 -1.17 17.52
CA VAL A 79 -8.71 -0.55 16.20
C VAL A 79 -8.06 -1.44 15.15
N LEU A 80 -8.85 -1.84 14.17
CA LEU A 80 -8.33 -2.58 13.02
C LEU A 80 -7.33 -1.74 12.22
N PRO A 81 -6.19 -2.32 11.84
CA PRO A 81 -5.23 -1.65 10.97
C PRO A 81 -5.86 -1.20 9.65
N VAL A 82 -5.41 -0.08 9.13
CA VAL A 82 -5.98 0.52 7.93
C VAL A 82 -5.37 -0.09 6.69
N ILE A 83 -6.22 -0.54 5.77
CA ILE A 83 -5.79 -0.91 4.41
C ILE A 83 -5.27 0.33 3.71
N ILE A 84 -4.12 0.21 3.04
CA ILE A 84 -3.55 1.27 2.22
C ILE A 84 -3.47 0.79 0.78
N ARG A 85 -4.03 1.55 -0.15
CA ARG A 85 -3.88 1.30 -1.57
C ARG A 85 -3.34 2.53 -2.26
N ALA A 86 -2.47 2.30 -3.24
CA ALA A 86 -2.03 3.33 -4.16
C ALA A 86 -2.37 2.87 -5.58
N ASP A 87 -3.23 3.61 -6.23
CA ASP A 87 -3.69 3.33 -7.59
C ASP A 87 -3.18 4.42 -8.53
N TYR A 88 -2.72 4.02 -9.72
CA TYR A 88 -2.38 4.89 -10.83
C TYR A 88 -3.05 4.39 -12.11
N ASN A 89 -3.61 5.31 -12.87
CA ASN A 89 -4.09 5.05 -14.21
C ASN A 89 -3.74 6.26 -15.10
N ARG A 90 -3.00 5.99 -16.18
CA ARG A 90 -2.57 7.04 -17.12
C ARG A 90 -3.74 7.72 -17.82
N ASP A 91 -4.73 6.93 -18.20
CA ASP A 91 -5.91 7.36 -18.95
C ASP A 91 -7.18 6.98 -18.18
N PRO A 92 -7.54 7.70 -17.09
CA PRO A 92 -8.78 7.44 -16.37
C PRO A 92 -9.98 7.78 -17.26
N GLU A 93 -11.02 6.99 -17.20
CA GLU A 93 -12.27 7.27 -17.94
C GLU A 93 -12.82 8.65 -17.54
N GLU A 94 -13.24 9.44 -18.53
CA GLU A 94 -13.78 10.80 -18.35
C GLU A 94 -15.00 10.86 -17.41
N SER A 95 -15.69 9.74 -17.23
CA SER A 95 -16.84 9.62 -16.34
C SER A 95 -16.49 9.78 -14.85
N GLU A 96 -15.21 9.71 -14.49
CA GLU A 96 -14.76 9.87 -13.11
C GLU A 96 -14.18 11.28 -12.85
N LEU A 97 -15.06 12.27 -12.84
CA LEU A 97 -14.77 13.72 -12.67
C LEU A 97 -13.84 14.08 -11.49
N HIS A 98 -13.61 13.16 -10.56
CA HIS A 98 -12.79 13.38 -9.36
C HIS A 98 -11.72 12.30 -9.14
N HIS A 99 -11.31 11.60 -10.21
CA HIS A 99 -10.29 10.57 -10.11
C HIS A 99 -8.92 11.15 -10.48
N PRO A 100 -8.01 11.35 -9.52
CA PRO A 100 -6.62 11.72 -9.85
C PRO A 100 -5.94 10.57 -10.61
N TYR A 101 -4.97 10.89 -11.47
CA TYR A 101 -4.18 9.88 -12.18
C TYR A 101 -3.46 8.94 -11.20
N SER A 102 -2.86 9.52 -10.17
CA SER A 102 -2.24 8.79 -9.06
C SER A 102 -2.88 9.22 -7.74
N HIS A 103 -3.25 8.27 -6.90
CA HIS A 103 -3.85 8.57 -5.60
C HIS A 103 -3.65 7.44 -4.59
N ILE A 104 -3.66 7.83 -3.32
CA ILE A 104 -3.71 6.89 -2.18
C ILE A 104 -5.14 6.84 -1.65
N THR A 105 -5.59 5.64 -1.33
CA THR A 105 -6.84 5.34 -0.64
C THR A 105 -6.55 4.70 0.71
N LEU A 106 -7.16 5.20 1.76
CA LEU A 106 -7.05 4.68 3.12
C LEU A 106 -8.35 3.99 3.54
N GLY A 107 -8.24 2.75 4.01
CA GLY A 107 -9.36 1.99 4.52
C GLY A 107 -10.50 1.80 3.52
N GLY A 108 -11.73 1.74 4.03
CA GLY A 108 -12.96 1.54 3.27
C GLY A 108 -13.69 2.82 2.86
N TYR A 109 -13.08 3.98 2.96
CA TYR A 109 -13.73 5.25 2.61
C TYR A 109 -14.01 5.35 1.11
N LYS A 110 -15.28 5.49 0.75
CA LYS A 110 -15.76 5.47 -0.65
C LYS A 110 -15.08 6.52 -1.54
N ASN A 111 -14.76 7.67 -1.00
CA ASN A 111 -14.22 8.81 -1.75
C ASN A 111 -12.84 9.27 -1.25
N CYS A 112 -12.14 8.45 -0.48
CA CYS A 112 -10.77 8.74 -0.08
C CYS A 112 -9.86 8.55 -1.30
N ARG A 113 -9.47 9.64 -1.93
CA ARG A 113 -8.52 9.68 -3.05
C ARG A 113 -7.59 10.85 -2.84
N ILE A 114 -6.52 10.59 -2.10
CA ILE A 114 -5.49 11.58 -1.80
C ILE A 114 -4.56 11.65 -3.02
N PRO A 115 -4.51 12.76 -3.77
CA PRO A 115 -3.68 12.85 -4.96
C PRO A 115 -2.20 12.67 -4.65
N VAL A 116 -1.49 12.02 -5.56
CA VAL A 116 -0.03 11.86 -5.53
C VAL A 116 0.52 12.46 -6.82
N ASP A 117 1.69 13.10 -6.76
CA ASP A 117 2.28 13.83 -7.89
C ASP A 117 2.72 12.92 -9.04
N ARG A 118 3.01 11.65 -8.75
CA ARG A 118 3.51 10.67 -9.73
C ARG A 118 3.14 9.24 -9.37
N PRO A 119 3.32 8.27 -10.28
CA PRO A 119 3.22 6.85 -9.93
C PRO A 119 4.26 6.47 -8.88
N ILE A 120 3.87 5.58 -7.97
CA ILE A 120 4.76 5.13 -6.88
C ILE A 120 5.53 3.90 -7.36
N SER A 121 6.85 3.88 -7.18
CA SER A 121 7.67 2.70 -7.49
C SER A 121 7.48 1.59 -6.45
N PRO A 122 7.71 0.32 -6.81
CA PRO A 122 7.58 -0.82 -5.89
C PRO A 122 8.38 -0.62 -4.62
N MET A 123 9.63 -0.20 -4.77
CA MET A 123 10.54 -0.02 -3.65
C MET A 123 10.11 1.12 -2.72
N LYS A 124 9.66 2.25 -3.27
CA LYS A 124 9.12 3.36 -2.46
C LYS A 124 7.91 2.93 -1.66
N PHE A 125 7.01 2.13 -2.25
CA PHE A 125 5.84 1.63 -1.54
C PHE A 125 6.22 0.68 -0.42
N VAL A 126 7.09 -0.31 -0.69
CA VAL A 126 7.56 -1.25 0.34
C VAL A 126 8.29 -0.51 1.46
N LYS A 127 9.21 0.39 1.10
CA LYS A 127 9.93 1.22 2.07
C LYS A 127 8.96 2.01 2.96
N PHE A 128 7.96 2.66 2.38
CA PHE A 128 6.94 3.38 3.13
C PHE A 128 6.21 2.47 4.14
N ILE A 129 5.79 1.27 3.72
CA ILE A 129 5.13 0.33 4.63
C ILE A 129 6.08 -0.10 5.75
N MET A 130 7.32 -0.45 5.44
CA MET A 130 8.28 -0.92 6.43
C MET A 130 8.67 0.17 7.43
N GLU A 131 8.90 1.40 6.98
CA GLU A 131 9.33 2.50 7.85
C GLU A 131 8.22 3.01 8.78
N HIS A 132 6.96 2.91 8.36
CA HIS A 132 5.85 3.52 9.10
C HIS A 132 4.94 2.53 9.82
N PHE A 133 4.96 1.26 9.45
CA PHE A 133 4.11 0.23 10.06
C PHE A 133 4.92 -0.90 10.69
N TYR A 134 6.22 -0.97 10.38
CA TYR A 134 7.17 -1.97 10.88
C TYR A 134 8.49 -1.30 11.26
N TYR A 135 8.40 -0.14 11.93
CA TYR A 135 9.59 0.66 12.26
C TYR A 135 10.55 -0.11 13.16
N VAL A 136 10.07 -0.74 14.23
CA VAL A 136 10.90 -1.50 15.16
C VAL A 136 11.56 -2.69 14.46
N PRO A 137 10.83 -3.59 13.77
CA PRO A 137 11.47 -4.65 12.99
C PRO A 137 12.44 -4.12 11.93
N SER A 138 12.04 -3.07 11.21
CA SER A 138 12.84 -2.47 10.14
C SER A 138 14.17 -1.91 10.65
N SER A 139 14.13 -1.18 11.78
CA SER A 139 15.33 -0.57 12.36
C SER A 139 16.32 -1.59 12.95
N GLN A 140 15.80 -2.69 13.47
CA GLN A 140 16.65 -3.72 14.10
C GLN A 140 17.28 -4.69 13.10
N LEU A 141 16.58 -4.98 12.00
CA LEU A 141 17.08 -5.84 10.94
C LEU A 141 18.02 -5.10 9.97
N GLU A 142 18.31 -3.81 10.23
CA GLU A 142 19.16 -2.97 9.37
C GLU A 142 18.78 -3.10 7.89
N PHE A 143 17.46 -3.08 7.59
CA PHE A 143 17.00 -3.10 6.21
C PHE A 143 17.57 -1.89 5.47
N ASN A 144 18.63 -2.14 4.74
CA ASN A 144 19.21 -1.11 3.88
C ASN A 144 18.37 -1.03 2.59
N PHE A 145 17.42 -0.09 2.56
CA PHE A 145 16.65 0.25 1.36
C PHE A 145 17.39 1.20 0.43
N GLU A 146 18.68 1.44 0.65
CA GLU A 146 19.55 2.19 -0.27
C GLU A 146 19.88 1.31 -1.48
N ILE A 147 18.89 1.15 -2.36
CA ILE A 147 19.14 0.54 -3.65
C ILE A 147 19.54 1.65 -4.60
N GLU A 148 20.80 1.65 -5.01
CA GLU A 148 21.26 2.49 -6.11
C GLU A 148 20.37 2.22 -7.34
N GLY A 149 19.83 3.28 -7.92
CA GLY A 149 19.06 3.19 -9.15
C GLY A 149 17.55 2.95 -8.98
N ILE A 150 16.94 3.33 -7.84
CA ILE A 150 15.47 3.38 -7.77
C ILE A 150 14.97 4.33 -8.86
N VAL A 151 14.39 3.75 -9.89
CA VAL A 151 13.75 4.54 -10.97
C VAL A 151 12.53 5.23 -10.37
N ALA A 152 12.61 6.54 -10.23
CA ALA A 152 11.44 7.36 -9.95
C ALA A 152 10.66 7.51 -11.27
N PHE A 153 9.36 7.31 -11.23
CA PHE A 153 8.50 7.68 -12.35
C PHE A 153 8.44 9.20 -12.49
N GLU A 154 8.25 9.67 -13.71
CA GLU A 154 8.05 11.09 -13.99
C GLU A 154 6.75 11.59 -13.34
N GLU A 155 6.73 12.89 -13.04
CA GLU A 155 5.56 13.57 -12.53
C GLU A 155 4.42 13.48 -13.55
N HIS A 156 3.24 13.04 -13.10
CA HIS A 156 2.05 12.92 -13.93
C HIS A 156 0.81 13.26 -13.13
N ILE A 157 0.46 14.54 -13.14
CA ILE A 157 -0.66 15.11 -12.41
C ILE A 157 -1.59 15.86 -13.36
N ALA A 158 -2.90 15.75 -13.17
CA ALA A 158 -3.86 16.51 -13.95
C ALA A 158 -3.85 17.99 -13.53
N GLU A 159 -4.02 18.92 -14.48
CA GLU A 159 -4.08 20.37 -14.19
C GLU A 159 -5.07 20.72 -13.07
N LYS A 160 -6.24 20.09 -13.06
CA LYS A 160 -7.28 20.25 -12.03
C LYS A 160 -6.84 19.85 -10.61
N ASP A 161 -5.78 19.06 -10.49
CA ASP A 161 -5.28 18.52 -9.23
C ASP A 161 -4.01 19.24 -8.73
N ILE A 162 -3.39 20.09 -9.55
CA ILE A 162 -2.14 20.80 -9.21
C ILE A 162 -2.29 21.65 -7.93
N ASN A 163 -3.46 22.28 -7.75
CA ASN A 163 -3.73 23.15 -6.60
C ASN A 163 -4.38 22.42 -5.42
N LYS A 164 -4.61 21.13 -5.50
CA LYS A 164 -5.12 20.34 -4.38
C LYS A 164 -3.99 19.95 -3.42
N SER A 165 -4.36 19.75 -2.15
CA SER A 165 -3.45 19.09 -1.20
C SER A 165 -3.10 17.72 -1.73
N ARG A 166 -1.81 17.42 -1.87
CA ARG A 166 -1.29 16.16 -2.44
C ARG A 166 -0.06 15.67 -1.70
N ILE A 167 0.24 14.40 -1.89
CA ILE A 167 1.47 13.78 -1.43
C ILE A 167 2.51 13.86 -2.56
N ILE A 168 3.72 14.26 -2.20
CA ILE A 168 4.90 14.28 -3.09
C ILE A 168 5.73 13.05 -2.75
N VAL A 169 6.06 12.23 -3.74
CA VAL A 169 6.79 10.96 -3.58
C VAL A 169 8.05 10.87 -4.43
#